data_db405c7560f775d40ce080b4282a0342
#
_entry.id   db405c7560f775d40ce080b4282a0342
#
_cell.length_a   1.000
_cell.length_b   1.000
_cell.length_c   1.000
_cell.angle_alpha   90.00
_cell.angle_beta   90.00
_cell.angle_gamma   90.00
#
_symmetry.space_group_name_H-M   'P 1'
#
loop_
_entity.id
_entity.type
_entity.pdbx_description
1 polymer ?
#
loop_
_entity_poly.entity_id
_entity_poly.type
_entity_poly.pdbx_seq_one_letter_code
_entity_poly.pdbx_strand_id
1 'polypeptide(L)'
;NVWCAAGKGTFGTDELVHRIDLSGLSRVVSHREVILPQLAGPGVAAYTLRKRSGFKGIYGPIRATDLPAFLDAGLKVTAEMRRKTFPMGERAILIPIELVSVLKWSLVLLPAFFLLGGLGAPSGFWQGAMNNGLFAVLHLLGALVAGAVLTPIFLPWIPGRAFSQKGLIMGLLTTLMVTVFSAGYFDMPHNFAEILAWFFLAPAVSAYLAMNFTGASTYTSLSGVKKEMKWAVPIEITAGVVGLTLLVGSRFVS
;
A
#
# COMPACT_ATOMS: atom_id res chain seq x y z
N ASN A 1 7.05 15.74 9.45
CA ASN A 1 8.46 15.73 9.85
C ASN A 1 9.29 14.94 8.83
N VAL A 2 10.14 15.65 8.06
CA VAL A 2 10.95 15.07 6.97
C VAL A 2 11.96 14.02 7.45
N TRP A 3 12.41 14.10 8.70
CA TRP A 3 13.35 13.13 9.29
C TRP A 3 12.73 11.73 9.52
N CYS A 4 11.42 11.60 9.44
CA CYS A 4 10.77 10.29 9.43
C CYS A 4 11.16 9.45 8.20
N ALA A 5 11.65 10.09 7.12
CA ALA A 5 12.10 9.40 5.92
C ALA A 5 13.57 8.93 5.99
N ALA A 6 14.26 9.15 7.09
CA ALA A 6 15.69 8.81 7.25
C ALA A 6 16.00 7.34 6.96
N GLY A 7 15.10 6.42 7.35
CA GLY A 7 15.23 4.99 7.06
C GLY A 7 15.09 4.61 5.59
N LYS A 8 14.65 5.54 4.72
CA LYS A 8 14.52 5.34 3.27
C LYS A 8 15.73 5.84 2.46
N GLY A 9 16.83 6.20 3.16
CA GLY A 9 18.05 6.68 2.54
C GLY A 9 18.09 8.18 2.24
N THR A 10 17.02 8.90 2.57
CA THR A 10 16.95 10.37 2.57
C THR A 10 16.97 10.89 3.99
N PHE A 11 17.45 12.09 4.22
CA PHE A 11 17.49 12.72 5.54
C PHE A 11 18.22 11.86 6.60
N GLY A 12 19.33 11.26 6.21
CA GLY A 12 20.18 10.45 7.08
C GLY A 12 21.19 11.26 7.90
N THR A 13 22.15 10.56 8.52
CA THR A 13 23.20 11.18 9.36
C THR A 13 24.01 12.22 8.60
N ASP A 14 24.35 11.94 7.34
CA ASP A 14 25.17 12.85 6.50
C ASP A 14 24.45 14.17 6.24
N GLU A 15 23.18 14.11 5.89
CA GLU A 15 22.34 15.29 5.67
C GLU A 15 22.19 16.10 6.95
N LEU A 16 21.99 15.44 8.10
CA LEU A 16 21.88 16.14 9.38
C LEU A 16 23.18 16.88 9.74
N VAL A 17 24.34 16.23 9.58
CA VAL A 17 25.66 16.87 9.81
C VAL A 17 25.80 18.07 8.89
N HIS A 18 25.52 17.90 7.59
CA HIS A 18 25.60 18.97 6.61
C HIS A 18 24.68 20.16 6.98
N ARG A 19 23.46 19.92 7.46
CA ARG A 19 22.53 20.98 7.90
C ARG A 19 23.01 21.71 9.15
N ILE A 20 23.62 21.00 10.10
CA ILE A 20 24.21 21.60 11.30
C ILE A 20 25.36 22.56 10.91
N ASP A 21 26.21 22.13 9.98
CA ASP A 21 27.33 22.92 9.49
C ASP A 21 26.86 24.14 8.69
N LEU A 22 25.95 23.96 7.73
CA LEU A 22 25.40 25.04 6.92
C LEU A 22 24.66 26.11 7.74
N SER A 23 23.92 25.68 8.76
CA SER A 23 23.20 26.62 9.63
C SER A 23 24.11 27.35 10.61
N GLY A 24 25.37 26.97 10.72
CA GLY A 24 26.29 27.51 11.70
C GLY A 24 25.80 27.29 13.14
N LEU A 25 25.06 26.22 13.40
CA LEU A 25 24.37 25.98 14.68
C LEU A 25 25.33 26.05 15.87
N SER A 26 26.57 25.63 15.71
CA SER A 26 27.61 25.73 16.75
C SER A 26 27.95 27.15 17.18
N ARG A 27 27.61 28.16 16.38
CA ARG A 27 27.81 29.60 16.69
C ARG A 27 26.56 30.24 17.27
N VAL A 28 25.39 29.63 17.08
CA VAL A 28 24.08 30.19 17.48
C VAL A 28 23.68 29.69 18.86
N VAL A 29 24.01 28.44 19.22
CA VAL A 29 23.61 27.85 20.50
C VAL A 29 24.83 27.52 21.37
N SER A 30 24.68 27.68 22.66
CA SER A 30 25.75 27.38 23.66
C SER A 30 25.84 25.88 23.99
N HIS A 31 24.70 25.15 23.87
CA HIS A 31 24.65 23.70 24.10
C HIS A 31 25.08 22.89 22.86
N ARG A 32 25.34 21.61 23.06
CA ARG A 32 25.73 20.68 21.99
C ARG A 32 24.77 19.49 21.90
N GLU A 33 23.48 19.76 22.03
CA GLU A 33 22.43 18.75 21.96
C GLU A 33 21.40 19.11 20.86
N VAL A 34 20.98 18.11 20.11
CA VAL A 34 19.95 18.22 19.05
C VAL A 34 18.88 17.19 19.31
N ILE A 35 17.63 17.64 19.42
CA ILE A 35 16.48 16.76 19.58
C ILE A 35 16.06 16.26 18.21
N LEU A 36 15.99 14.94 18.07
CA LEU A 36 15.60 14.25 16.85
C LEU A 36 14.25 13.54 17.08
N PRO A 37 13.36 13.48 16.09
CA PRO A 37 12.17 12.66 16.23
C PRO A 37 12.54 11.18 16.36
N GLN A 38 11.81 10.42 17.16
CA GLN A 38 12.05 8.97 17.34
C GLN A 38 12.08 8.21 15.99
N LEU A 39 11.27 8.64 15.01
CA LEU A 39 11.21 8.02 13.69
C LEU A 39 12.45 8.29 12.81
N ALA A 40 13.36 9.13 13.23
CA ALA A 40 14.65 9.32 12.57
C ALA A 40 15.67 8.22 12.94
N GLY A 41 15.42 7.44 14.00
CA GLY A 41 16.33 6.40 14.50
C GLY A 41 16.87 5.41 13.46
N PRO A 42 16.07 4.93 12.49
CA PRO A 42 16.57 4.01 11.46
C PRO A 42 17.61 4.60 10.51
N GLY A 43 17.66 5.93 10.33
CA GLY A 43 18.54 6.57 9.35
C GLY A 43 19.57 7.52 9.96
N VAL A 44 19.42 7.90 11.22
CA VAL A 44 20.35 8.82 11.92
C VAL A 44 21.04 8.08 13.06
N ALA A 45 22.34 7.89 12.95
CA ALA A 45 23.17 7.27 13.97
C ALA A 45 23.70 8.35 14.94
N ALA A 46 23.18 8.40 16.17
CA ALA A 46 23.55 9.41 17.16
C ALA A 46 25.06 9.43 17.48
N TYR A 47 25.71 8.25 17.47
CA TYR A 47 27.16 8.16 17.67
C TYR A 47 27.94 8.86 16.52
N THR A 48 27.58 8.57 15.28
CA THR A 48 28.23 9.16 14.09
C THR A 48 27.96 10.67 14.03
N LEU A 49 26.73 11.09 14.35
CA LEU A 49 26.38 12.50 14.46
C LEU A 49 27.31 13.21 15.44
N ARG A 50 27.47 12.69 16.67
CA ARG A 50 28.33 13.28 17.68
C ARG A 50 29.79 13.35 17.24
N LYS A 51 30.31 12.30 16.62
CA LYS A 51 31.70 12.24 16.15
C LYS A 51 31.99 13.27 15.06
N ARG A 52 31.05 13.56 14.18
CA ARG A 52 31.25 14.42 12.99
C ARG A 52 30.87 15.88 13.23
N SER A 53 29.80 16.14 13.97
CA SER A 53 29.30 17.51 14.18
C SER A 53 29.60 18.07 15.59
N GLY A 54 30.03 17.21 16.52
CA GLY A 54 30.17 17.58 17.95
C GLY A 54 28.83 17.63 18.69
N PHE A 55 27.68 17.47 18.01
CA PHE A 55 26.36 17.52 18.65
C PHE A 55 25.88 16.13 19.06
N LYS A 56 25.35 16.01 20.27
CA LYS A 56 24.72 14.81 20.78
C LYS A 56 23.26 14.75 20.29
N GLY A 57 22.91 13.72 19.55
CA GLY A 57 21.53 13.44 19.15
C GLY A 57 20.75 12.81 20.30
N ILE A 58 19.60 13.41 20.65
CA ILE A 58 18.66 12.90 21.63
C ILE A 58 17.37 12.56 20.89
N TYR A 59 16.95 11.29 20.93
CA TYR A 59 15.68 10.88 20.32
C TYR A 59 14.52 11.27 21.23
N GLY A 60 13.71 12.21 20.76
CA GLY A 60 12.51 12.70 21.43
C GLY A 60 11.25 11.90 21.05
N PRO A 61 10.06 12.44 21.33
CA PRO A 61 8.79 11.78 21.05
C PRO A 61 8.50 11.67 19.54
N ILE A 62 7.58 10.78 19.18
CA ILE A 62 7.06 10.66 17.82
C ILE A 62 6.14 11.82 17.47
N ARG A 63 5.26 12.20 18.40
CA ARG A 63 4.28 13.27 18.20
C ARG A 63 4.83 14.60 18.68
N ALA A 64 4.63 15.64 17.90
CA ALA A 64 5.01 17.01 18.30
C ALA A 64 4.22 17.50 19.53
N THR A 65 3.01 17.01 19.73
CA THR A 65 2.17 17.31 20.91
C THR A 65 2.78 16.85 22.24
N ASP A 66 3.64 15.82 22.20
CA ASP A 66 4.29 15.27 23.38
C ASP A 66 5.61 16.00 23.71
N LEU A 67 6.05 16.92 22.84
CA LEU A 67 7.31 17.64 23.00
C LEU A 67 7.38 18.49 24.29
N PRO A 68 6.35 19.25 24.68
CA PRO A 68 6.38 19.98 25.94
C PRO A 68 6.58 19.05 27.15
N ALA A 69 5.79 17.98 27.26
CA ALA A 69 5.92 17.02 28.36
C ALA A 69 7.29 16.32 28.36
N PHE A 70 7.89 16.07 27.19
CA PHE A 70 9.24 15.52 27.08
C PHE A 70 10.31 16.50 27.59
N LEU A 71 10.18 17.79 27.30
CA LEU A 71 11.09 18.81 27.77
C LEU A 71 10.99 18.98 29.29
N ASP A 72 9.77 19.04 29.83
CA ASP A 72 9.49 19.17 31.26
C ASP A 72 10.00 17.96 32.06
N ALA A 73 9.97 16.76 31.45
CA ALA A 73 10.52 15.54 32.04
C ALA A 73 12.05 15.43 31.96
N GLY A 74 12.76 16.51 31.59
CA GLY A 74 14.22 16.52 31.47
C GLY A 74 14.73 15.62 30.36
N LEU A 75 14.10 15.67 29.17
CA LEU A 75 14.43 14.90 27.96
C LEU A 75 14.26 13.37 28.13
N LYS A 76 13.37 12.95 28.99
CA LYS A 76 13.04 11.54 29.20
C LYS A 76 11.79 11.17 28.42
N VAL A 77 11.88 10.12 27.60
CA VAL A 77 10.80 9.63 26.73
C VAL A 77 10.08 8.49 27.44
N THR A 78 8.75 8.55 27.52
CA THR A 78 7.92 7.43 27.99
C THR A 78 7.77 6.36 26.91
N ALA A 79 7.33 5.15 27.30
CA ALA A 79 7.06 4.07 26.33
C ALA A 79 5.97 4.47 25.32
N GLU A 80 4.98 5.26 25.72
CA GLU A 80 3.89 5.75 24.87
C GLU A 80 4.40 6.77 23.83
N MET A 81 5.27 7.69 24.23
CA MET A 81 5.88 8.67 23.34
C MET A 81 6.73 8.03 22.23
N ARG A 82 7.19 6.76 22.43
CA ARG A 82 7.96 5.99 21.45
C ARG A 82 7.11 5.13 20.53
N ARG A 83 5.83 4.96 20.83
CA ARG A 83 4.94 4.09 20.08
C ARG A 83 4.19 4.89 19.02
N LYS A 84 4.43 4.59 17.75
CA LYS A 84 3.57 5.07 16.66
C LYS A 84 2.34 4.16 16.56
N THR A 85 1.19 4.73 16.87
CA THR A 85 -0.11 4.12 16.54
C THR A 85 -0.46 4.46 15.10
N PHE A 86 -1.27 3.61 14.45
CA PHE A 86 -1.78 3.85 13.10
C PHE A 86 -3.29 3.58 13.10
N PRO A 87 -4.08 4.48 13.71
CA PRO A 87 -5.53 4.32 13.81
C PRO A 87 -6.19 4.37 12.44
N MET A 88 -7.46 3.91 12.38
CA MET A 88 -8.22 3.84 11.12
C MET A 88 -8.25 5.21 10.39
N GLY A 89 -8.43 6.32 11.12
CA GLY A 89 -8.43 7.66 10.53
C GLY A 89 -7.13 8.00 9.78
N GLU A 90 -5.97 7.70 10.36
CA GLU A 90 -4.68 7.91 9.68
C GLU A 90 -4.53 7.04 8.44
N ARG A 91 -5.07 5.81 8.43
CA ARG A 91 -5.09 4.94 7.25
C ARG A 91 -6.03 5.46 6.18
N ALA A 92 -7.23 5.91 6.58
CA ALA A 92 -8.23 6.45 5.65
C ALA A 92 -7.74 7.70 4.91
N ILE A 93 -6.99 8.59 5.59
CA ILE A 93 -6.42 9.79 4.97
C ILE A 93 -5.42 9.45 3.83
N LEU A 94 -4.81 8.28 3.85
CA LEU A 94 -3.85 7.86 2.82
C LEU A 94 -4.53 7.21 1.59
N ILE A 95 -5.78 6.75 1.72
CA ILE A 95 -6.52 6.08 0.63
C ILE A 95 -6.62 6.96 -0.64
N PRO A 96 -6.93 8.26 -0.59
CA PRO A 96 -7.01 9.09 -1.79
C PRO A 96 -5.72 9.12 -2.61
N ILE A 97 -4.56 9.02 -1.96
CA ILE A 97 -3.26 9.00 -2.63
C ILE A 97 -3.13 7.73 -3.49
N GLU A 98 -3.51 6.58 -2.93
CA GLU A 98 -3.51 5.30 -3.65
C GLU A 98 -4.54 5.30 -4.78
N LEU A 99 -5.75 5.82 -4.54
CA LEU A 99 -6.80 5.90 -5.55
C LEU A 99 -6.38 6.77 -6.75
N VAL A 100 -5.72 7.90 -6.53
CA VAL A 100 -5.23 8.77 -7.62
C VAL A 100 -4.17 8.04 -8.47
N SER A 101 -3.29 7.26 -7.85
CA SER A 101 -2.28 6.48 -8.58
C SER A 101 -2.91 5.39 -9.45
N VAL A 102 -3.96 4.74 -8.94
CA VAL A 102 -4.69 3.67 -9.61
C VAL A 102 -5.61 4.20 -10.71
N LEU A 103 -6.19 5.40 -10.52
CA LEU A 103 -7.18 5.99 -11.45
C LEU A 103 -6.64 6.11 -12.88
N LYS A 104 -5.38 6.47 -13.05
CA LYS A 104 -4.76 6.60 -14.39
C LYS A 104 -4.82 5.29 -15.18
N TRP A 105 -4.53 4.19 -14.53
CA TRP A 105 -4.58 2.85 -15.15
C TRP A 105 -6.01 2.34 -15.31
N SER A 106 -6.89 2.66 -14.37
CA SER A 106 -8.32 2.30 -14.44
C SER A 106 -9.00 2.90 -15.67
N LEU A 107 -8.68 4.13 -16.06
CA LEU A 107 -9.23 4.79 -17.25
C LEU A 107 -8.93 4.03 -18.55
N VAL A 108 -7.86 3.24 -18.58
CA VAL A 108 -7.50 2.41 -19.74
C VAL A 108 -8.02 0.98 -19.56
N LEU A 109 -7.80 0.40 -18.38
CA LEU A 109 -8.10 -1.01 -18.14
C LEU A 109 -9.61 -1.30 -18.11
N LEU A 110 -10.44 -0.42 -17.50
CA LEU A 110 -11.88 -0.66 -17.44
C LEU A 110 -12.53 -0.73 -18.84
N PRO A 111 -12.29 0.25 -19.76
CA PRO A 111 -12.78 0.12 -21.13
C PRO A 111 -12.20 -1.07 -21.89
N ALA A 112 -10.90 -1.37 -21.68
CA ALA A 112 -10.26 -2.51 -22.34
C ALA A 112 -10.91 -3.84 -21.95
N PHE A 113 -11.15 -4.08 -20.66
CA PHE A 113 -11.83 -5.29 -20.18
C PHE A 113 -13.30 -5.32 -20.58
N PHE A 114 -13.98 -4.16 -20.61
CA PHE A 114 -15.34 -4.05 -21.13
C PHE A 114 -15.44 -4.51 -22.58
N LEU A 115 -14.56 -3.99 -23.45
CA LEU A 115 -14.53 -4.36 -24.86
C LEU A 115 -14.09 -5.81 -25.09
N LEU A 116 -13.16 -6.30 -24.27
CA LEU A 116 -12.73 -7.70 -24.32
C LEU A 116 -13.91 -8.66 -24.08
N GLY A 117 -14.86 -8.28 -23.23
CA GLY A 117 -16.08 -9.04 -22.98
C GLY A 117 -16.99 -9.21 -24.21
N GLY A 118 -16.88 -8.33 -25.20
CA GLY A 118 -17.61 -8.43 -26.47
C GLY A 118 -17.05 -9.42 -27.47
N LEU A 119 -15.77 -9.81 -27.30
CA LEU A 119 -15.11 -10.72 -28.24
C LEU A 119 -15.66 -12.14 -28.10
N GLY A 120 -15.90 -12.80 -29.23
CA GLY A 120 -16.38 -14.20 -29.29
C GLY A 120 -17.81 -14.42 -28.78
N ALA A 121 -18.58 -13.37 -28.50
CA ALA A 121 -19.94 -13.51 -28.00
C ALA A 121 -20.91 -13.90 -29.10
N PRO A 122 -21.62 -15.05 -28.96
CA PRO A 122 -22.59 -15.51 -29.99
C PRO A 122 -23.75 -14.54 -30.21
N SER A 123 -24.10 -13.77 -29.17
CA SER A 123 -25.18 -12.76 -29.18
C SER A 123 -24.81 -11.46 -29.89
N GLY A 124 -23.58 -11.35 -30.38
CA GLY A 124 -23.02 -10.14 -30.96
C GLY A 124 -22.15 -9.32 -29.99
N PHE A 125 -21.24 -8.52 -30.56
CA PHE A 125 -20.19 -7.82 -29.83
C PHE A 125 -20.73 -6.91 -28.70
N TRP A 126 -21.69 -6.07 -28.98
CA TRP A 126 -22.21 -5.12 -27.99
C TRP A 126 -22.97 -5.79 -26.87
N GLN A 127 -23.73 -6.84 -27.19
CA GLN A 127 -24.43 -7.60 -26.15
C GLN A 127 -23.45 -8.39 -25.28
N GLY A 128 -22.41 -8.96 -25.88
CA GLY A 128 -21.32 -9.59 -25.15
C GLY A 128 -20.55 -8.60 -24.26
N ALA A 129 -20.27 -7.40 -24.77
CA ALA A 129 -19.64 -6.35 -23.98
C ALA A 129 -20.50 -5.90 -22.78
N MET A 130 -21.81 -5.77 -22.97
CA MET A 130 -22.74 -5.44 -21.88
C MET A 130 -22.84 -6.55 -20.85
N ASN A 131 -22.79 -7.80 -21.24
CA ASN A 131 -22.89 -8.93 -20.34
C ASN A 131 -21.55 -9.27 -19.68
N ASN A 132 -20.64 -9.82 -20.46
CA ASN A 132 -19.34 -10.30 -19.95
C ASN A 132 -18.40 -9.13 -19.63
N GLY A 133 -18.47 -8.03 -20.42
CA GLY A 133 -17.66 -6.85 -20.18
C GLY A 133 -18.05 -6.12 -18.89
N LEU A 134 -19.34 -6.00 -18.60
CA LEU A 134 -19.80 -5.42 -17.33
C LEU A 134 -19.39 -6.31 -16.14
N PHE A 135 -19.49 -7.63 -16.27
CA PHE A 135 -19.00 -8.58 -15.27
C PHE A 135 -17.50 -8.39 -15.00
N ALA A 136 -16.70 -8.23 -16.05
CA ALA A 136 -15.27 -7.96 -15.95
C ALA A 136 -14.97 -6.63 -15.25
N VAL A 137 -15.69 -5.57 -15.61
CA VAL A 137 -15.57 -4.23 -14.99
C VAL A 137 -15.91 -4.29 -13.51
N LEU A 138 -16.97 -4.98 -13.11
CA LEU A 138 -17.37 -5.12 -11.70
C LEU A 138 -16.29 -5.85 -10.89
N HIS A 139 -15.70 -6.92 -11.43
CA HIS A 139 -14.60 -7.64 -10.76
C HIS A 139 -13.35 -6.78 -10.63
N LEU A 140 -12.99 -6.03 -11.69
CA LEU A 140 -11.84 -5.13 -11.63
C LEU A 140 -12.05 -3.99 -10.63
N LEU A 141 -13.22 -3.35 -10.62
CA LEU A 141 -13.58 -2.33 -9.61
C LEU A 141 -13.58 -2.92 -8.20
N GLY A 142 -14.12 -4.12 -8.02
CA GLY A 142 -14.06 -4.84 -6.75
C GLY A 142 -12.63 -5.06 -6.28
N ALA A 143 -11.72 -5.47 -7.17
CA ALA A 143 -10.31 -5.66 -6.87
C ALA A 143 -9.61 -4.35 -6.47
N LEU A 144 -9.91 -3.25 -7.18
CA LEU A 144 -9.37 -1.93 -6.86
C LEU A 144 -9.83 -1.45 -5.48
N VAL A 145 -11.13 -1.59 -5.20
CA VAL A 145 -11.70 -1.25 -3.88
C VAL A 145 -11.13 -2.16 -2.79
N ALA A 146 -11.01 -3.46 -3.04
CA ALA A 146 -10.45 -4.41 -2.09
C ALA A 146 -9.00 -4.05 -1.71
N GLY A 147 -8.14 -3.82 -2.68
CA GLY A 147 -6.73 -3.55 -2.47
C GLY A 147 -6.44 -2.15 -1.95
N ALA A 148 -7.02 -1.12 -2.58
CA ALA A 148 -6.69 0.28 -2.28
C ALA A 148 -7.52 0.89 -1.14
N VAL A 149 -8.70 0.33 -0.81
CA VAL A 149 -9.61 0.90 0.19
C VAL A 149 -9.83 -0.06 1.36
N LEU A 150 -10.37 -1.25 1.09
CA LEU A 150 -10.78 -2.16 2.16
C LEU A 150 -9.58 -2.73 2.92
N THR A 151 -8.52 -3.11 2.21
CA THR A 151 -7.32 -3.64 2.87
C THR A 151 -6.68 -2.63 3.83
N PRO A 152 -6.42 -1.36 3.46
CA PRO A 152 -5.95 -0.36 4.41
C PRO A 152 -6.88 -0.12 5.60
N ILE A 153 -8.19 -0.04 5.38
CA ILE A 153 -9.16 0.18 6.44
C ILE A 153 -9.15 -0.98 7.44
N PHE A 154 -9.27 -2.21 6.94
CA PHE A 154 -9.39 -3.42 7.76
C PHE A 154 -8.05 -4.06 8.13
N LEU A 155 -6.93 -3.39 7.86
CA LEU A 155 -5.57 -3.90 8.02
C LEU A 155 -5.30 -4.68 9.33
N PRO A 156 -5.71 -4.22 10.53
CA PRO A 156 -5.44 -4.95 11.77
C PRO A 156 -6.27 -6.22 11.96
N TRP A 157 -7.45 -6.28 11.31
CA TRP A 157 -8.39 -7.40 11.49
C TRP A 157 -8.19 -8.51 10.45
N ILE A 158 -7.57 -8.20 9.31
CA ILE A 158 -7.29 -9.20 8.28
C ILE A 158 -6.11 -10.08 8.76
N PRO A 159 -6.26 -11.42 8.75
CA PRO A 159 -5.20 -12.33 9.16
C PRO A 159 -3.98 -12.26 8.24
N GLY A 160 -2.80 -12.62 8.79
CA GLY A 160 -1.54 -12.58 8.06
C GLY A 160 -0.67 -11.36 8.42
N ARG A 161 0.62 -11.46 8.10
CA ARG A 161 1.61 -10.40 8.37
C ARG A 161 1.94 -9.59 7.12
N ALA A 162 1.91 -10.21 5.95
CA ALA A 162 2.22 -9.59 4.68
C ALA A 162 1.01 -8.80 4.15
N PHE A 163 1.25 -7.65 3.55
CA PHE A 163 0.18 -6.83 2.97
C PHE A 163 -0.43 -7.50 1.74
N SER A 164 0.40 -8.15 0.92
CA SER A 164 -0.06 -8.95 -0.23
C SER A 164 -1.03 -10.05 0.19
N GLN A 165 -0.74 -10.77 1.31
CA GLN A 165 -1.67 -11.77 1.85
C GLN A 165 -3.01 -11.17 2.24
N LYS A 166 -2.99 -10.00 2.88
CA LYS A 166 -4.21 -9.30 3.29
C LYS A 166 -5.01 -8.82 2.09
N GLY A 167 -4.33 -8.26 1.09
CA GLY A 167 -4.94 -7.88 -0.17
C GLY A 167 -5.53 -9.07 -0.94
N LEU A 168 -4.84 -10.20 -0.96
CA LEU A 168 -5.32 -11.43 -1.56
C LEU A 168 -6.63 -11.91 -0.90
N ILE A 169 -6.68 -11.91 0.44
CA ILE A 169 -7.90 -12.30 1.18
C ILE A 169 -9.06 -11.36 0.85
N MET A 170 -8.84 -10.05 0.88
CA MET A 170 -9.88 -9.08 0.52
C MET A 170 -10.28 -9.19 -0.94
N GLY A 171 -9.33 -9.44 -1.84
CA GLY A 171 -9.59 -9.71 -3.25
C GLY A 171 -10.44 -10.95 -3.49
N LEU A 172 -10.15 -12.05 -2.80
CA LEU A 172 -10.97 -13.27 -2.87
C LEU A 172 -12.39 -13.04 -2.36
N LEU A 173 -12.54 -12.34 -1.24
CA LEU A 173 -13.87 -12.03 -0.67
C LEU A 173 -14.69 -11.14 -1.60
N THR A 174 -14.09 -10.11 -2.19
CA THR A 174 -14.80 -9.24 -3.15
C THR A 174 -15.10 -9.96 -4.45
N THR A 175 -14.20 -10.81 -4.96
CA THR A 175 -14.47 -11.63 -6.13
C THR A 175 -15.67 -12.55 -5.90
N LEU A 176 -15.70 -13.26 -4.78
CA LEU A 176 -16.83 -14.10 -4.40
C LEU A 176 -18.13 -13.29 -4.31
N MET A 177 -18.08 -12.13 -3.65
CA MET A 177 -19.25 -11.25 -3.51
C MET A 177 -19.77 -10.78 -4.86
N VAL A 178 -18.89 -10.30 -5.75
CA VAL A 178 -19.27 -9.85 -7.10
C VAL A 178 -19.85 -11.02 -7.92
N THR A 179 -19.23 -12.21 -7.87
CA THR A 179 -19.71 -13.39 -8.58
C THR A 179 -21.11 -13.80 -8.12
N VAL A 180 -21.34 -13.89 -6.79
CA VAL A 180 -22.65 -14.25 -6.23
C VAL A 180 -23.70 -13.19 -6.55
N PHE A 181 -23.35 -11.90 -6.41
CA PHE A 181 -24.23 -10.79 -6.77
C PHE A 181 -24.62 -10.84 -8.25
N SER A 182 -23.65 -11.05 -9.13
CA SER A 182 -23.89 -11.12 -10.59
C SER A 182 -24.78 -12.30 -10.96
N ALA A 183 -24.59 -13.46 -10.34
CA ALA A 183 -25.43 -14.63 -10.57
C ALA A 183 -26.90 -14.43 -10.12
N GLY A 184 -27.12 -13.63 -9.07
CA GLY A 184 -28.47 -13.37 -8.56
C GLY A 184 -29.25 -12.28 -9.30
N TYR A 185 -28.54 -11.29 -9.88
CA TYR A 185 -29.18 -10.09 -10.44
C TYR A 185 -29.16 -10.03 -11.96
N PHE A 186 -28.18 -10.63 -12.63
CA PHE A 186 -28.01 -10.49 -14.07
C PHE A 186 -28.46 -11.70 -14.89
N ASP A 187 -28.95 -12.77 -14.25
CA ASP A 187 -29.43 -14.01 -14.91
C ASP A 187 -28.50 -14.53 -16.05
N MET A 188 -27.20 -14.34 -15.85
CA MET A 188 -26.19 -14.60 -16.88
C MET A 188 -25.42 -15.87 -16.54
N PRO A 189 -25.50 -16.89 -17.38
CA PRO A 189 -24.63 -18.04 -17.27
C PRO A 189 -23.21 -17.64 -17.69
N HIS A 190 -22.39 -17.24 -16.71
CA HIS A 190 -20.96 -17.07 -16.98
C HIS A 190 -20.28 -18.42 -17.13
N ASN A 191 -19.43 -18.54 -18.16
CA ASN A 191 -18.61 -19.73 -18.33
C ASN A 191 -17.72 -19.94 -17.09
N PHE A 192 -17.63 -21.19 -16.63
CA PHE A 192 -16.79 -21.55 -15.47
C PHE A 192 -15.35 -21.05 -15.60
N ALA A 193 -14.77 -21.11 -16.82
CA ALA A 193 -13.42 -20.59 -17.09
C ALA A 193 -13.32 -19.08 -16.88
N GLU A 194 -14.36 -18.31 -17.20
CA GLU A 194 -14.42 -16.87 -16.94
C GLU A 194 -14.47 -16.55 -15.45
N ILE A 195 -15.32 -17.27 -14.71
CA ILE A 195 -15.39 -17.13 -13.24
C ILE A 195 -14.03 -17.45 -12.63
N LEU A 196 -13.44 -18.59 -13.04
CA LEU A 196 -12.14 -19.01 -12.55
C LEU A 196 -11.03 -17.98 -12.86
N ALA A 197 -11.07 -17.36 -14.05
CA ALA A 197 -10.15 -16.30 -14.43
C ALA A 197 -10.16 -15.14 -13.43
N TRP A 198 -11.34 -14.73 -12.96
CA TRP A 198 -11.48 -13.65 -11.99
C TRP A 198 -11.03 -14.04 -10.60
N PHE A 199 -11.09 -15.31 -10.22
CA PHE A 199 -10.48 -15.79 -8.97
C PHE A 199 -8.95 -15.76 -8.97
N PHE A 200 -8.31 -15.62 -10.14
CA PHE A 200 -6.87 -15.35 -10.26
C PHE A 200 -6.58 -13.85 -10.42
N LEU A 201 -7.29 -13.16 -11.31
CA LEU A 201 -7.01 -11.77 -11.66
C LEU A 201 -7.29 -10.80 -10.52
N ALA A 202 -8.51 -10.84 -9.96
CA ALA A 202 -8.91 -9.84 -8.99
C ALA A 202 -8.14 -9.92 -7.67
N PRO A 203 -7.87 -11.11 -7.09
CA PRO A 203 -7.01 -11.21 -5.92
C PRO A 203 -5.55 -10.81 -6.18
N ALA A 204 -5.01 -11.08 -7.37
CA ALA A 204 -3.66 -10.65 -7.74
C ALA A 204 -3.55 -9.12 -7.79
N VAL A 205 -4.51 -8.45 -8.44
CA VAL A 205 -4.59 -6.98 -8.48
C VAL A 205 -4.75 -6.40 -7.07
N SER A 206 -5.66 -6.95 -6.27
CA SER A 206 -5.89 -6.50 -4.89
C SER A 206 -4.65 -6.68 -4.00
N ALA A 207 -3.94 -7.82 -4.12
CA ALA A 207 -2.71 -8.09 -3.40
C ALA A 207 -1.60 -7.08 -3.75
N TYR A 208 -1.41 -6.81 -5.04
CA TYR A 208 -0.45 -5.85 -5.53
C TYR A 208 -0.74 -4.43 -4.99
N LEU A 209 -2.00 -3.98 -5.06
CA LEU A 209 -2.41 -2.67 -4.55
C LEU A 209 -2.23 -2.55 -3.03
N ALA A 210 -2.59 -3.59 -2.30
CA ALA A 210 -2.37 -3.65 -0.86
C ALA A 210 -0.87 -3.58 -0.51
N MET A 211 -0.01 -4.20 -1.31
CA MET A 211 1.43 -4.13 -1.12
C MET A 211 1.99 -2.72 -1.38
N ASN A 212 1.44 -1.96 -2.34
CA ASN A 212 1.84 -0.57 -2.57
C ASN A 212 1.58 0.31 -1.34
N PHE A 213 0.53 0.05 -0.59
CA PHE A 213 0.22 0.75 0.66
C PHE A 213 1.32 0.62 1.73
N THR A 214 2.21 -0.38 1.62
CA THR A 214 3.34 -0.56 2.54
C THR A 214 4.25 0.68 2.60
N GLY A 215 4.41 1.39 1.48
CA GLY A 215 5.21 2.61 1.39
C GLY A 215 4.70 3.77 2.25
N ALA A 216 3.39 3.84 2.47
CA ALA A 216 2.72 4.83 3.30
C ALA A 216 2.56 4.39 4.76
N SER A 217 2.76 3.10 5.05
CA SER A 217 2.53 2.46 6.34
C SER A 217 3.73 2.59 7.27
N THR A 218 3.47 2.67 8.58
CA THR A 218 4.48 2.60 9.65
C THR A 218 4.68 1.18 10.19
N TYR A 219 3.94 0.19 9.67
CA TYR A 219 3.99 -1.20 10.14
C TYR A 219 5.14 -2.01 9.57
N THR A 220 5.79 -1.53 8.52
CA THR A 220 6.85 -2.27 7.84
C THR A 220 8.08 -1.40 7.59
N SER A 221 9.23 -2.05 7.45
CA SER A 221 10.50 -1.42 7.08
C SER A 221 10.79 -1.66 5.59
N LEU A 222 11.71 -0.88 5.02
CA LEU A 222 12.13 -1.06 3.62
C LEU A 222 12.66 -2.49 3.35
N SER A 223 13.35 -3.09 4.32
CA SER A 223 13.82 -4.47 4.22
C SER A 223 12.67 -5.49 4.24
N GLY A 224 11.63 -5.23 5.05
CA GLY A 224 10.41 -6.04 5.09
C GLY A 224 9.66 -6.00 3.76
N VAL A 225 9.47 -4.81 3.19
CA VAL A 225 8.85 -4.62 1.86
C VAL A 225 9.63 -5.37 0.79
N LYS A 226 10.96 -5.19 0.72
CA LYS A 226 11.80 -5.89 -0.26
C LYS A 226 11.73 -7.42 -0.11
N LYS A 227 11.63 -7.93 1.11
CA LYS A 227 11.46 -9.37 1.37
C LYS A 227 10.11 -9.87 0.86
N GLU A 228 9.03 -9.11 1.10
CA GLU A 228 7.69 -9.44 0.64
C GLU A 228 7.62 -9.43 -0.89
N MET A 229 8.12 -8.39 -1.55
CA MET A 229 8.12 -8.27 -3.01
C MET A 229 8.81 -9.44 -3.72
N LYS A 230 9.87 -10.02 -3.14
CA LYS A 230 10.61 -11.13 -3.76
C LYS A 230 9.76 -12.36 -4.04
N TRP A 231 8.76 -12.64 -3.22
CA TRP A 231 7.89 -13.80 -3.40
C TRP A 231 6.49 -13.40 -3.88
N ALA A 232 5.94 -12.27 -3.44
CA ALA A 232 4.59 -11.84 -3.78
C ALA A 232 4.47 -11.46 -5.26
N VAL A 233 5.37 -10.60 -5.75
CA VAL A 233 5.31 -10.13 -7.15
C VAL A 233 5.37 -11.26 -8.18
N PRO A 234 6.26 -12.26 -8.09
CA PRO A 234 6.22 -13.40 -9.02
C PRO A 234 4.91 -14.19 -8.98
N ILE A 235 4.32 -14.38 -7.80
CA ILE A 235 3.04 -15.08 -7.64
C ILE A 235 1.91 -14.26 -8.26
N GLU A 236 1.86 -12.97 -8.00
CA GLU A 236 0.86 -12.05 -8.54
C GLU A 236 0.93 -11.98 -10.08
N ILE A 237 2.13 -11.90 -10.65
CA ILE A 237 2.34 -11.93 -12.11
C ILE A 237 1.87 -13.27 -12.68
N THR A 238 2.24 -14.39 -12.06
CA THR A 238 1.83 -15.73 -12.52
C THR A 238 0.32 -15.87 -12.48
N ALA A 239 -0.32 -15.47 -11.37
CA ALA A 239 -1.77 -15.48 -11.25
C ALA A 239 -2.43 -14.56 -12.31
N GLY A 240 -1.87 -13.38 -12.55
CA GLY A 240 -2.32 -12.47 -13.60
C GLY A 240 -2.26 -13.09 -15.00
N VAL A 241 -1.14 -13.73 -15.34
CA VAL A 241 -0.96 -14.43 -16.64
C VAL A 241 -1.95 -15.58 -16.78
N VAL A 242 -2.08 -16.44 -15.77
CA VAL A 242 -3.03 -17.56 -15.77
C VAL A 242 -4.46 -17.03 -15.92
N GLY A 243 -4.84 -16.01 -15.13
CA GLY A 243 -6.16 -15.42 -15.20
C GLY A 243 -6.47 -14.80 -16.56
N LEU A 244 -5.53 -14.05 -17.16
CA LEU A 244 -5.71 -13.50 -18.51
C LEU A 244 -5.82 -14.58 -19.57
N THR A 245 -5.03 -15.64 -19.48
CA THR A 245 -5.10 -16.77 -20.42
C THR A 245 -6.45 -17.46 -20.34
N LEU A 246 -6.96 -17.71 -19.13
CA LEU A 246 -8.29 -18.28 -18.92
C LEU A 246 -9.40 -17.34 -19.44
N LEU A 247 -9.29 -16.03 -19.15
CA LEU A 247 -10.27 -15.04 -19.58
C LEU A 247 -10.34 -14.95 -21.10
N VAL A 248 -9.21 -14.85 -21.78
CA VAL A 248 -9.14 -14.81 -23.24
C VAL A 248 -9.57 -16.15 -23.82
N GLY A 249 -9.08 -17.27 -23.27
CA GLY A 249 -9.45 -18.62 -23.70
C GLY A 249 -10.96 -18.88 -23.60
N SER A 250 -11.61 -18.40 -22.54
CA SER A 250 -13.06 -18.54 -22.35
C SER A 250 -13.90 -17.90 -23.46
N ARG A 251 -13.34 -16.95 -24.23
CA ARG A 251 -14.01 -16.30 -25.36
C ARG A 251 -14.04 -17.14 -26.63
N PHE A 252 -13.20 -18.18 -26.73
CA PHE A 252 -13.09 -19.06 -27.91
C PHE A 252 -13.58 -20.48 -27.65
N VAL A 253 -13.93 -20.79 -26.41
CA VAL A 253 -14.47 -22.08 -25.97
C VAL A 253 -15.91 -21.84 -25.54
N SER A 254 -16.80 -21.71 -26.51
CA SER A 254 -18.25 -21.62 -26.31
C SER A 254 -18.94 -22.83 -26.90
#